data_6023952b3bdb13707293bb410570d53f
#
_entry.id   6023952b3bdb13707293bb410570d53f
#
_cell.length_a   1.000
_cell.length_b   1.000
_cell.length_c   1.000
_cell.angle_alpha   90.00
_cell.angle_beta   90.00
_cell.angle_gamma   90.00
#
_symmetry.space_group_name_H-M   'P 1'
#
loop_
_entity.id
_entity.type
_entity.pdbx_description
1 polymer ?
#
loop_
_entity_poly.entity_id
_entity_poly.type
_entity_poly.pdbx_seq_one_letter_code
_entity_poly.pdbx_strand_id
1 'polypeptide(L)'
;MKKIDVRFLVDYFCFTISRSDFFSVEADEQFIFERILGKLFLGGLDYQLRRSFYGYNVTQMSCGICICYGGRDDIYIQMSGQGCRAFESLHPGLTWEKYIGYLQLTYTSFHVSRLDIACDTFDLLRLDKIQRYTMENRFISKWRTFLCQIGSNENSVIWGSSASDFRCRIYDKSQERREKTGSDEVPENWVRVEFQLRNDRAQSFLHSWFSLGDLSECFLGVLRNQLIYYSKFDGVHYDRVEIVSWWERLLGTAGRVKMAYCGGLEYNLESLKDYVVRQAGGAVRAYVELYGVQKLVDEVKYHPMNQKQSDLVGRFKTL
;
A
#
# COMPACT_ATOMS: atom_id res chain seq x y z
N MET A 1 -30.28 -15.54 8.39
CA MET A 1 -29.39 -14.36 8.44
C MET A 1 -29.19 -13.89 7.01
N LYS A 2 -29.44 -12.59 6.70
CA LYS A 2 -29.05 -12.02 5.40
C LYS A 2 -27.53 -12.18 5.27
N LYS A 3 -27.05 -12.72 4.14
CA LYS A 3 -25.63 -12.79 3.82
C LYS A 3 -25.11 -11.36 3.83
N ILE A 4 -24.06 -11.09 4.64
CA ILE A 4 -23.42 -9.78 4.66
C ILE A 4 -22.65 -9.69 3.35
N ASP A 5 -23.02 -8.73 2.51
CA ASP A 5 -22.34 -8.50 1.25
C ASP A 5 -21.24 -7.46 1.46
N VAL A 6 -19.99 -7.94 1.47
CA VAL A 6 -18.80 -7.15 1.68
C VAL A 6 -17.78 -7.53 0.62
N ARG A 7 -17.18 -6.54 -0.05
CA ARG A 7 -16.19 -6.76 -1.09
C ARG A 7 -14.90 -6.01 -0.78
N PHE A 8 -13.77 -6.69 -0.84
CA PHE A 8 -12.43 -6.11 -0.68
C PHE A 8 -11.75 -5.99 -2.04
N LEU A 9 -11.03 -4.88 -2.25
CA LEU A 9 -10.36 -4.62 -3.53
C LEU A 9 -9.17 -3.67 -3.35
N VAL A 10 -8.19 -3.79 -4.24
CA VAL A 10 -7.15 -2.77 -4.44
C VAL A 10 -7.77 -1.66 -5.27
N ASP A 11 -7.82 -0.43 -4.74
CA ASP A 11 -8.46 0.72 -5.41
C ASP A 11 -7.46 1.75 -5.93
N TYR A 12 -6.22 1.64 -5.52
CA TYR A 12 -5.11 2.41 -6.07
C TYR A 12 -3.80 1.67 -5.83
N PHE A 13 -2.95 1.61 -6.83
CA PHE A 13 -1.65 0.98 -6.72
C PHE A 13 -0.60 1.80 -7.47
N CYS A 14 0.44 2.20 -6.77
CA CYS A 14 1.49 3.04 -7.33
C CYS A 14 2.85 2.57 -6.81
N PHE A 15 3.79 2.38 -7.72
CA PHE A 15 5.11 1.87 -7.40
C PHE A 15 6.18 2.42 -8.36
N THR A 16 7.40 2.30 -7.92
CA THR A 16 8.61 2.59 -8.73
C THR A 16 9.48 1.35 -8.83
N ILE A 17 10.22 1.25 -9.91
CA ILE A 17 11.27 0.26 -10.12
C ILE A 17 12.45 0.97 -10.77
N SER A 18 13.68 0.70 -10.33
CA SER A 18 14.87 1.28 -10.94
C SER A 18 15.00 0.87 -12.42
N ARG A 19 15.40 1.81 -13.25
CA ARG A 19 15.71 1.54 -14.66
C ARG A 19 16.75 0.42 -14.82
N SER A 20 17.71 0.32 -13.92
CA SER A 20 18.74 -0.71 -13.93
C SER A 20 18.21 -2.15 -13.78
N ASP A 21 17.07 -2.34 -13.11
CA ASP A 21 16.41 -3.65 -13.00
C ASP A 21 15.74 -4.08 -14.33
N PHE A 22 15.46 -3.12 -15.21
CA PHE A 22 14.85 -3.38 -16.52
C PHE A 22 15.86 -3.50 -17.65
N PHE A 23 16.93 -2.69 -17.62
CA PHE A 23 17.82 -2.49 -18.76
C PHE A 23 19.27 -2.53 -18.32
N SER A 24 20.05 -3.35 -19.00
CA SER A 24 21.52 -3.43 -18.84
C SER A 24 22.28 -2.45 -19.73
N VAL A 25 21.60 -1.78 -20.69
CA VAL A 25 22.20 -0.89 -21.70
C VAL A 25 21.26 0.28 -21.99
N GLU A 26 21.78 1.40 -22.48
CA GLU A 26 20.99 2.48 -23.05
C GLU A 26 20.12 1.96 -24.21
N ALA A 27 18.81 2.08 -24.07
CA ALA A 27 17.83 1.66 -25.05
C ALA A 27 17.00 2.88 -25.49
N ASP A 28 16.48 2.85 -26.73
CA ASP A 28 15.57 3.90 -27.20
C ASP A 28 14.23 3.86 -26.46
N GLU A 29 13.51 4.98 -26.46
CA GLU A 29 12.28 5.17 -25.70
C GLU A 29 11.16 4.19 -26.10
N GLN A 30 11.04 3.83 -27.39
CA GLN A 30 10.04 2.90 -27.88
C GLN A 30 10.31 1.48 -27.35
N PHE A 31 11.56 1.04 -27.43
CA PHE A 31 11.97 -0.26 -26.89
C PHE A 31 11.78 -0.34 -25.37
N ILE A 32 12.05 0.76 -24.65
CA ILE A 32 11.80 0.87 -23.21
C ILE A 32 10.32 0.62 -22.90
N PHE A 33 9.44 1.30 -23.62
CA PHE A 33 8.00 1.21 -23.39
C PHE A 33 7.46 -0.20 -23.63
N GLU A 34 7.79 -0.82 -24.77
CA GLU A 34 7.37 -2.19 -25.09
C GLU A 34 7.84 -3.20 -24.03
N ARG A 35 9.06 -3.02 -23.55
CA ARG A 35 9.61 -3.89 -22.50
C ARG A 35 8.92 -3.69 -21.15
N ILE A 36 8.56 -2.45 -20.79
CA ILE A 36 7.73 -2.17 -19.61
C ILE A 36 6.39 -2.89 -19.72
N LEU A 37 5.71 -2.74 -20.87
CA LEU A 37 4.42 -3.38 -21.10
C LEU A 37 4.50 -4.91 -20.95
N GLY A 38 5.51 -5.54 -21.54
CA GLY A 38 5.69 -7.00 -21.46
C GLY A 38 6.03 -7.49 -20.06
N LYS A 39 7.02 -6.87 -19.42
CA LYS A 39 7.53 -7.31 -18.11
C LYS A 39 6.60 -7.00 -16.94
N LEU A 40 5.77 -5.95 -17.05
CA LEU A 40 4.82 -5.57 -16.00
C LEU A 40 3.38 -5.99 -16.30
N PHE A 41 3.17 -6.81 -17.33
CA PHE A 41 1.84 -7.27 -17.74
C PHE A 41 0.86 -6.12 -18.02
N LEU A 42 1.37 -5.02 -18.62
CA LEU A 42 0.57 -3.82 -18.93
C LEU A 42 0.20 -3.70 -20.42
N GLY A 43 0.54 -4.71 -21.24
CA GLY A 43 0.17 -4.77 -22.64
C GLY A 43 -1.33 -4.99 -22.87
N GLY A 44 -1.79 -4.80 -24.10
CA GLY A 44 -3.19 -5.03 -24.49
C GLY A 44 -4.11 -3.83 -24.32
N LEU A 45 -3.57 -2.66 -23.93
CA LEU A 45 -4.30 -1.39 -23.87
C LEU A 45 -3.73 -0.39 -24.89
N ASP A 46 -4.60 0.52 -25.35
CA ASP A 46 -4.20 1.64 -26.23
C ASP A 46 -3.71 2.81 -25.38
N TYR A 47 -2.40 2.95 -25.28
CA TYR A 47 -1.74 4.01 -24.51
C TYR A 47 -1.56 5.27 -25.34
N GLN A 48 -1.86 6.40 -24.74
CA GLN A 48 -1.70 7.70 -25.35
C GLN A 48 -0.62 8.51 -24.62
N LEU A 49 0.26 9.14 -25.39
CA LEU A 49 1.24 10.07 -24.87
C LEU A 49 0.54 11.28 -24.23
N ARG A 50 0.98 11.64 -23.04
CA ARG A 50 0.47 12.75 -22.26
C ARG A 50 1.59 13.71 -21.88
N ARG A 51 1.22 14.88 -21.37
CA ARG A 51 2.18 15.83 -20.78
C ARG A 51 2.96 15.11 -19.66
N SER A 52 4.26 15.36 -19.59
CA SER A 52 5.13 14.78 -18.58
C SER A 52 4.70 15.11 -17.14
N PHE A 53 4.81 14.13 -16.24
CA PHE A 53 4.50 14.26 -14.82
C PHE A 53 5.73 13.93 -13.97
N TYR A 54 5.80 14.48 -12.77
CA TYR A 54 6.76 14.11 -11.72
C TYR A 54 8.24 14.16 -12.14
N GLY A 55 8.59 14.96 -13.16
CA GLY A 55 9.96 15.08 -13.65
C GLY A 55 10.40 13.99 -14.61
N TYR A 56 9.51 13.14 -15.08
CA TYR A 56 9.79 12.18 -16.16
C TYR A 56 9.62 12.84 -17.53
N ASN A 57 10.41 12.37 -18.53
CA ASN A 57 10.32 12.89 -19.89
C ASN A 57 9.08 12.38 -20.64
N VAL A 58 8.72 11.12 -20.40
CA VAL A 58 7.64 10.45 -21.12
C VAL A 58 6.56 9.98 -20.13
N THR A 59 5.32 10.21 -20.51
CA THR A 59 4.14 9.71 -19.79
C THR A 59 3.16 9.10 -20.77
N GLN A 60 2.85 7.85 -20.58
CA GLN A 60 1.86 7.09 -21.34
C GLN A 60 0.67 6.74 -20.45
N MET A 61 -0.56 6.95 -20.93
CA MET A 61 -1.76 6.71 -20.15
C MET A 61 -2.80 5.91 -20.93
N SER A 62 -3.42 4.94 -20.26
CA SER A 62 -4.59 4.21 -20.76
C SER A 62 -5.47 3.75 -19.61
N CYS A 63 -6.78 3.87 -19.74
CA CYS A 63 -7.78 3.29 -18.83
C CYS A 63 -7.49 3.50 -17.33
N GLY A 64 -6.89 4.62 -16.94
CA GLY A 64 -6.54 4.90 -15.54
C GLY A 64 -5.19 4.30 -15.09
N ILE A 65 -4.42 3.71 -16.00
CA ILE A 65 -3.02 3.31 -15.82
C ILE A 65 -2.13 4.41 -16.39
N CYS A 66 -1.14 4.83 -15.63
CA CYS A 66 -0.13 5.81 -16.02
C CYS A 66 1.26 5.19 -15.89
N ILE A 67 2.07 5.30 -16.95
CA ILE A 67 3.44 4.81 -17.03
C ILE A 67 4.34 6.01 -17.32
N CYS A 68 5.26 6.32 -16.40
CA CYS A 68 6.21 7.41 -16.54
C CYS A 68 7.65 6.87 -16.56
N TYR A 69 8.46 7.35 -17.50
CA TYR A 69 9.86 6.93 -17.66
C TYR A 69 10.70 8.01 -18.36
N GLY A 70 12.02 7.82 -18.35
CA GLY A 70 12.97 8.78 -18.93
C GLY A 70 13.18 10.04 -18.07
N GLY A 71 14.39 10.60 -18.12
CA GLY A 71 14.77 11.77 -17.31
C GLY A 71 15.05 11.47 -15.83
N ARG A 72 14.71 10.28 -15.37
CA ARG A 72 14.96 9.76 -14.01
C ARG A 72 15.48 8.33 -14.08
N ASP A 73 16.12 7.88 -13.02
CA ASP A 73 16.69 6.52 -12.92
C ASP A 73 15.65 5.45 -12.54
N ASP A 74 14.39 5.85 -12.39
CA ASP A 74 13.30 4.96 -12.08
C ASP A 74 12.18 5.02 -13.13
N ILE A 75 11.33 3.99 -13.12
CA ILE A 75 10.09 3.89 -13.85
C ILE A 75 8.99 3.97 -12.81
N TYR A 76 8.01 4.83 -13.04
CA TYR A 76 6.87 5.04 -12.17
C TYR A 76 5.61 4.51 -12.81
N ILE A 77 4.90 3.66 -12.09
CA ILE A 77 3.62 3.08 -12.50
C ILE A 77 2.55 3.50 -11.51
N GLN A 78 1.43 4.00 -12.04
CA GLN A 78 0.26 4.36 -11.26
C GLN A 78 -0.96 3.71 -11.86
N MET A 79 -1.75 3.03 -11.06
CA MET A 79 -3.07 2.50 -11.38
C MET A 79 -4.10 3.12 -10.45
N SER A 80 -4.99 3.96 -10.99
CA SER A 80 -6.17 4.46 -10.27
C SER A 80 -7.20 3.33 -10.09
N GLY A 81 -8.32 3.56 -9.40
CA GLY A 81 -9.38 2.56 -9.28
C GLY A 81 -9.86 2.02 -10.63
N GLN A 82 -9.95 2.89 -11.64
CA GLN A 82 -10.23 2.46 -13.02
C GLN A 82 -9.08 1.63 -13.59
N GLY A 83 -7.83 2.03 -13.36
CA GLY A 83 -6.65 1.30 -13.80
C GLY A 83 -6.53 -0.07 -13.15
N CYS A 84 -6.83 -0.18 -11.85
CA CYS A 84 -6.88 -1.47 -11.17
C CYS A 84 -7.94 -2.40 -11.78
N ARG A 85 -9.13 -1.87 -12.10
CA ARG A 85 -10.20 -2.66 -12.78
C ARG A 85 -9.80 -3.06 -14.19
N ALA A 86 -9.15 -2.17 -14.95
CA ALA A 86 -8.64 -2.49 -16.29
C ALA A 86 -7.59 -3.61 -16.22
N PHE A 87 -6.66 -3.51 -15.29
CA PHE A 87 -5.63 -4.55 -15.06
C PHE A 87 -6.25 -5.91 -14.70
N GLU A 88 -7.20 -5.94 -13.77
CA GLU A 88 -7.91 -7.17 -13.40
C GLU A 88 -8.68 -7.78 -14.57
N SER A 89 -9.29 -6.95 -15.43
CA SER A 89 -10.02 -7.42 -16.61
C SER A 89 -9.10 -7.99 -17.68
N LEU A 90 -7.88 -7.46 -17.82
CA LEU A 90 -6.87 -7.99 -18.74
C LEU A 90 -6.30 -9.33 -18.28
N HIS A 91 -6.27 -9.55 -16.96
CA HIS A 91 -5.63 -10.72 -16.36
C HIS A 91 -6.58 -11.51 -15.46
N PRO A 92 -7.67 -12.10 -16.00
CA PRO A 92 -8.59 -12.89 -15.21
C PRO A 92 -7.85 -14.08 -14.59
N GLY A 93 -7.89 -14.19 -13.27
CA GLY A 93 -7.18 -15.22 -12.50
C GLY A 93 -5.80 -14.83 -11.96
N LEU A 94 -5.25 -13.68 -12.33
CA LEU A 94 -4.08 -13.12 -11.67
C LEU A 94 -4.52 -12.31 -10.45
N THR A 95 -4.25 -12.82 -9.24
CA THR A 95 -4.57 -12.08 -8.01
C THR A 95 -3.52 -11.01 -7.73
N TRP A 96 -3.92 -10.00 -6.96
CA TRP A 96 -3.00 -8.93 -6.54
C TRP A 96 -1.82 -9.47 -5.73
N GLU A 97 -2.02 -10.48 -4.88
CA GLU A 97 -0.94 -11.14 -4.14
C GLU A 97 0.12 -11.74 -5.07
N LYS A 98 -0.34 -12.45 -6.11
CA LYS A 98 0.57 -13.05 -7.09
C LYS A 98 1.30 -11.99 -7.89
N TYR A 99 0.61 -10.94 -8.31
CA TYR A 99 1.21 -9.86 -9.09
C TYR A 99 2.24 -9.07 -8.28
N ILE A 100 1.87 -8.62 -7.07
CA ILE A 100 2.78 -7.87 -6.20
C ILE A 100 3.94 -8.77 -5.75
N GLY A 101 3.68 -10.03 -5.42
CA GLY A 101 4.72 -11.02 -5.11
C GLY A 101 5.71 -11.22 -6.26
N TYR A 102 5.21 -11.29 -7.50
CA TYR A 102 6.08 -11.33 -8.69
C TYR A 102 6.97 -10.07 -8.77
N LEU A 103 6.40 -8.88 -8.58
CA LEU A 103 7.19 -7.63 -8.61
C LEU A 103 8.27 -7.61 -7.54
N GLN A 104 7.94 -8.03 -6.31
CA GLN A 104 8.89 -8.08 -5.19
C GLN A 104 10.02 -9.09 -5.40
N LEU A 105 9.73 -10.22 -6.04
CA LEU A 105 10.72 -11.27 -6.30
C LEU A 105 11.59 -10.95 -7.52
N THR A 106 11.03 -10.24 -8.50
CA THR A 106 11.72 -9.98 -9.78
C THR A 106 12.59 -8.74 -9.74
N TYR A 107 12.15 -7.70 -9.01
CA TYR A 107 12.79 -6.39 -9.01
C TYR A 107 13.28 -6.02 -7.62
N THR A 108 14.59 -5.90 -7.46
CA THR A 108 15.22 -5.58 -6.16
C THR A 108 14.92 -4.16 -5.70
N SER A 109 14.68 -3.25 -6.64
CA SER A 109 14.36 -1.84 -6.39
C SER A 109 12.84 -1.57 -6.32
N PHE A 110 11.99 -2.60 -6.39
CA PHE A 110 10.55 -2.42 -6.32
C PHE A 110 10.13 -1.73 -5.02
N HIS A 111 9.47 -0.58 -5.16
CA HIS A 111 9.00 0.22 -4.03
C HIS A 111 7.57 0.69 -4.25
N VAL A 112 6.68 0.38 -3.32
CA VAL A 112 5.28 0.84 -3.35
C VAL A 112 5.19 2.20 -2.68
N SER A 113 4.89 3.23 -3.47
CA SER A 113 4.74 4.60 -2.99
C SER A 113 3.32 4.91 -2.50
N ARG A 114 2.30 4.19 -3.03
CA ARG A 114 0.91 4.29 -2.56
C ARG A 114 0.13 3.01 -2.85
N LEU A 115 -0.66 2.59 -1.87
CA LEU A 115 -1.59 1.49 -1.95
C LEU A 115 -2.90 1.90 -1.27
N ASP A 116 -4.01 1.90 -2.02
CA ASP A 116 -5.32 2.10 -1.43
C ASP A 116 -6.10 0.78 -1.49
N ILE A 117 -6.56 0.36 -0.32
CA ILE A 117 -7.39 -0.84 -0.15
C ILE A 117 -8.77 -0.41 0.29
N ALA A 118 -9.78 -0.91 -0.39
CA ALA A 118 -11.16 -0.58 -0.10
C ALA A 118 -11.97 -1.80 0.35
N CYS A 119 -12.84 -1.56 1.29
CA CYS A 119 -13.91 -2.46 1.74
C CYS A 119 -15.25 -1.82 1.38
N ASP A 120 -15.95 -2.39 0.41
CA ASP A 120 -17.31 -2.01 0.05
C ASP A 120 -18.31 -2.78 0.91
N THR A 121 -19.25 -2.07 1.49
CA THR A 121 -20.34 -2.65 2.27
C THR A 121 -21.68 -2.25 1.68
N PHE A 122 -22.58 -3.21 1.53
CA PHE A 122 -23.92 -2.99 1.02
C PHE A 122 -24.93 -3.28 2.14
N ASP A 123 -25.75 -2.29 2.49
CA ASP A 123 -26.75 -2.34 3.59
C ASP A 123 -26.20 -2.69 4.99
N LEU A 124 -24.90 -2.80 5.17
CA LEU A 124 -24.26 -3.12 6.44
C LEU A 124 -23.97 -1.86 7.26
N LEU A 125 -23.30 -0.90 6.65
CA LEU A 125 -22.95 0.37 7.27
C LEU A 125 -23.91 1.48 6.82
N ARG A 126 -24.11 2.46 7.71
CA ARG A 126 -24.84 3.68 7.44
C ARG A 126 -23.92 4.86 7.76
N LEU A 127 -23.62 5.67 6.74
CA LEU A 127 -22.70 6.79 6.90
C LEU A 127 -23.21 7.85 7.89
N ASP A 128 -24.50 8.12 7.91
CA ASP A 128 -25.13 9.04 8.86
C ASP A 128 -24.90 8.62 10.33
N LYS A 129 -24.93 7.31 10.61
CA LYS A 129 -24.59 6.78 11.93
C LYS A 129 -23.13 6.95 12.28
N ILE A 130 -22.23 6.66 11.31
CA ILE A 130 -20.78 6.82 11.48
C ILE A 130 -20.44 8.29 11.78
N GLN A 131 -21.00 9.22 11.00
CA GLN A 131 -20.82 10.66 11.21
C GLN A 131 -21.31 11.09 12.59
N ARG A 132 -22.52 10.68 12.99
CA ARG A 132 -23.08 10.99 14.30
C ARG A 132 -22.18 10.49 15.44
N TYR A 133 -21.77 9.21 15.42
CA TYR A 133 -20.90 8.64 16.46
C TYR A 133 -19.53 9.33 16.49
N THR A 134 -19.01 9.73 15.33
CA THR A 134 -17.75 10.49 15.25
C THR A 134 -17.90 11.88 15.87
N MET A 135 -18.99 12.60 15.57
CA MET A 135 -19.25 13.93 16.14
C MET A 135 -19.53 13.91 17.63
N GLU A 136 -20.17 12.82 18.12
CA GLU A 136 -20.40 12.56 19.54
C GLU A 136 -19.15 12.08 20.30
N ASN A 137 -17.99 11.95 19.64
CA ASN A 137 -16.73 11.39 20.19
C ASN A 137 -16.90 9.97 20.74
N ARG A 138 -17.80 9.16 20.17
CA ARG A 138 -18.06 7.78 20.59
C ARG A 138 -17.23 6.78 19.83
N PHE A 139 -15.91 6.98 19.86
CA PHE A 139 -14.92 6.13 19.20
C PHE A 139 -13.62 6.06 19.98
N ILE A 140 -12.84 5.04 19.68
CA ILE A 140 -11.42 4.93 20.07
C ILE A 140 -10.64 4.83 18.78
N SER A 141 -9.69 5.73 18.57
CA SER A 141 -8.89 5.79 17.35
C SER A 141 -7.40 6.01 17.64
N LYS A 142 -6.54 5.40 16.85
CA LYS A 142 -5.11 5.69 16.83
C LYS A 142 -4.74 6.85 15.90
N TRP A 143 -5.66 7.26 15.02
CA TRP A 143 -5.53 8.52 14.29
C TRP A 143 -5.84 9.68 15.24
N ARG A 144 -4.97 10.68 15.24
CA ARG A 144 -5.10 11.85 16.13
C ARG A 144 -6.12 12.87 15.65
N THR A 145 -6.43 12.85 14.36
CA THR A 145 -7.32 13.84 13.72
C THR A 145 -8.33 13.14 12.85
N PHE A 146 -9.50 13.77 12.77
CA PHE A 146 -10.53 13.39 11.79
C PHE A 146 -11.15 14.64 11.18
N LEU A 147 -11.76 14.46 10.01
CA LEU A 147 -12.58 15.45 9.31
C LEU A 147 -13.91 14.81 8.96
N CYS A 148 -15.02 15.38 9.39
CA CYS A 148 -16.36 14.97 9.01
C CYS A 148 -16.90 15.96 7.99
N GLN A 149 -17.19 15.48 6.77
CA GLN A 149 -17.78 16.27 5.69
C GLN A 149 -19.23 15.83 5.51
N ILE A 150 -20.13 16.81 5.59
CA ILE A 150 -21.57 16.62 5.40
C ILE A 150 -22.03 17.66 4.39
N GLY A 151 -22.42 17.22 3.22
CA GLY A 151 -22.83 18.12 2.15
C GLY A 151 -23.55 17.40 1.01
N SER A 152 -24.09 18.17 0.07
CA SER A 152 -24.77 17.62 -1.10
C SER A 152 -23.81 16.88 -2.06
N ASN A 153 -22.56 17.31 -2.14
CA ASN A 153 -21.59 16.80 -3.11
C ASN A 153 -20.53 15.89 -2.47
N GLU A 154 -20.41 15.89 -1.16
CA GLU A 154 -19.43 15.05 -0.47
C GLU A 154 -19.90 14.71 0.94
N ASN A 155 -20.10 13.41 1.17
CA ASN A 155 -20.40 12.85 2.49
C ASN A 155 -19.30 11.88 2.86
N SER A 156 -18.51 12.21 3.89
CA SER A 156 -17.42 11.34 4.32
C SER A 156 -16.98 11.61 5.76
N VAL A 157 -16.30 10.62 6.34
CA VAL A 157 -15.46 10.77 7.53
C VAL A 157 -14.06 10.35 7.16
N ILE A 158 -13.08 11.24 7.36
CA ILE A 158 -11.68 11.02 7.03
C ILE A 158 -10.87 10.98 8.31
N TRP A 159 -10.19 9.91 8.57
CA TRP A 159 -9.28 9.72 9.68
C TRP A 159 -7.83 9.90 9.23
N GLY A 160 -7.06 10.69 9.98
CA GLY A 160 -5.69 11.06 9.65
C GLY A 160 -5.57 12.35 8.83
N SER A 161 -4.47 13.08 9.01
CA SER A 161 -4.19 14.33 8.29
C SER A 161 -3.82 14.07 6.82
N SER A 162 -3.88 15.10 5.98
CA SER A 162 -3.46 15.02 4.56
C SER A 162 -2.00 14.66 4.38
N ALA A 163 -1.15 14.98 5.36
CA ALA A 163 0.28 14.66 5.37
C ALA A 163 0.59 13.25 5.93
N SER A 164 -0.41 12.53 6.45
CA SER A 164 -0.20 11.21 7.03
C SER A 164 -0.01 10.14 5.96
N ASP A 165 0.96 9.25 6.16
CA ASP A 165 1.16 8.08 5.32
C ASP A 165 0.11 6.99 5.52
N PHE A 166 -0.74 7.12 6.53
CA PHE A 166 -1.87 6.23 6.74
C PHE A 166 -3.14 7.03 7.07
N ARG A 167 -4.10 6.96 6.16
CA ARG A 167 -5.42 7.57 6.30
C ARG A 167 -6.51 6.54 6.11
N CYS A 168 -7.66 6.77 6.71
CA CYS A 168 -8.88 6.01 6.42
C CYS A 168 -9.98 6.99 6.03
N ARG A 169 -10.65 6.71 4.92
CA ARG A 169 -11.82 7.44 4.46
C ARG A 169 -13.04 6.51 4.48
N ILE A 170 -14.12 6.97 5.08
CA ILE A 170 -15.42 6.28 5.07
C ILE A 170 -16.41 7.21 4.39
N TYR A 171 -17.03 6.76 3.30
CA TYR A 171 -17.85 7.65 2.47
C TYR A 171 -18.97 6.94 1.72
N ASP A 172 -19.95 7.75 1.27
CA ASP A 172 -21.05 7.29 0.44
C ASP A 172 -20.57 7.03 -1.00
N LYS A 173 -20.36 5.76 -1.29
CA LYS A 173 -19.94 5.32 -2.63
C LYS A 173 -21.08 5.35 -3.63
N SER A 174 -22.35 5.23 -3.17
CA SER A 174 -23.51 5.38 -4.03
C SER A 174 -23.57 6.80 -4.61
N GLN A 175 -23.42 7.81 -3.74
CA GLN A 175 -23.39 9.20 -4.16
C GLN A 175 -22.26 9.47 -5.16
N GLU A 176 -21.02 9.10 -4.81
CA GLU A 176 -19.85 9.28 -5.69
C GLU A 176 -20.07 8.63 -7.08
N ARG A 177 -20.69 7.45 -7.12
CA ARG A 177 -20.96 6.76 -8.40
C ARG A 177 -22.02 7.45 -9.21
N ARG A 178 -23.14 7.90 -8.61
CA ARG A 178 -24.18 8.65 -9.31
C ARG A 178 -23.63 9.92 -9.92
N GLU A 179 -22.82 10.68 -9.19
CA GLU A 179 -22.19 11.91 -9.67
C GLU A 179 -21.24 11.65 -10.86
N LYS A 180 -20.43 10.58 -10.79
CA LYS A 180 -19.47 10.25 -11.85
C LYS A 180 -20.10 9.66 -13.11
N THR A 181 -21.17 8.88 -12.96
CA THR A 181 -21.75 8.13 -14.10
C THR A 181 -23.04 8.72 -14.62
N GLY A 182 -23.69 9.60 -13.83
CA GLY A 182 -25.05 10.09 -14.13
C GLY A 182 -26.12 9.00 -14.12
N SER A 183 -25.82 7.82 -13.61
CA SER A 183 -26.73 6.67 -13.59
C SER A 183 -27.45 6.56 -12.26
N ASP A 184 -28.75 6.33 -12.32
CA ASP A 184 -29.56 6.00 -11.14
C ASP A 184 -29.47 4.51 -10.75
N GLU A 185 -28.93 3.67 -11.59
CA GLU A 185 -28.73 2.22 -11.35
C GLU A 185 -27.48 1.98 -10.47
N VAL A 186 -27.42 2.64 -9.31
CA VAL A 186 -26.35 2.48 -8.33
C VAL A 186 -26.95 1.88 -7.07
N PRO A 187 -26.33 0.85 -6.47
CA PRO A 187 -26.81 0.27 -5.21
C PRO A 187 -27.03 1.35 -4.15
N GLU A 188 -28.16 1.29 -3.45
CA GLU A 188 -28.40 2.12 -2.29
C GLU A 188 -27.56 1.65 -1.10
N ASN A 189 -27.28 2.56 -0.18
CA ASN A 189 -26.49 2.28 1.04
C ASN A 189 -25.15 1.56 0.79
N TRP A 190 -24.47 1.93 -0.30
CA TRP A 190 -23.10 1.49 -0.56
C TRP A 190 -22.13 2.42 0.15
N VAL A 191 -21.61 1.97 1.29
CA VAL A 191 -20.59 2.67 2.05
C VAL A 191 -19.25 2.00 1.83
N ARG A 192 -18.25 2.81 1.47
CA ARG A 192 -16.87 2.34 1.33
C ARG A 192 -16.03 2.78 2.52
N VAL A 193 -15.27 1.83 3.07
CA VAL A 193 -14.17 2.08 4.00
C VAL A 193 -12.87 1.88 3.22
N GLU A 194 -12.05 2.92 3.12
CA GLU A 194 -10.86 2.92 2.27
C GLU A 194 -9.63 3.31 3.08
N PHE A 195 -8.60 2.48 3.05
CA PHE A 195 -7.27 2.83 3.53
C PHE A 195 -6.46 3.44 2.41
N GLN A 196 -5.88 4.60 2.67
CA GLN A 196 -4.84 5.20 1.85
C GLN A 196 -3.51 5.05 2.59
N LEU A 197 -2.65 4.21 2.03
CA LEU A 197 -1.35 3.85 2.60
C LEU A 197 -0.24 4.36 1.68
N ARG A 198 0.76 5.02 2.24
CA ARG A 198 1.91 5.54 1.49
C ARG A 198 3.21 5.01 2.08
N ASN A 199 4.23 4.94 1.23
CA ASN A 199 5.60 4.63 1.61
C ASN A 199 5.68 3.43 2.59
N ASP A 200 6.34 3.59 3.73
CA ASP A 200 6.51 2.55 4.75
C ASP A 200 5.19 1.93 5.24
N ARG A 201 4.09 2.70 5.24
CA ARG A 201 2.78 2.17 5.63
C ARG A 201 2.21 1.23 4.59
N ALA A 202 2.44 1.50 3.31
CA ALA A 202 2.07 0.59 2.24
C ALA A 202 2.86 -0.72 2.34
N GLN A 203 4.17 -0.64 2.54
CA GLN A 203 5.03 -1.82 2.73
C GLN A 203 4.62 -2.63 3.97
N SER A 204 4.35 -1.96 5.09
CA SER A 204 3.92 -2.61 6.33
C SER A 204 2.59 -3.35 6.16
N PHE A 205 1.66 -2.77 5.41
CA PHE A 205 0.38 -3.42 5.11
C PHE A 205 0.58 -4.64 4.21
N LEU A 206 1.37 -4.53 3.15
CA LEU A 206 1.70 -5.65 2.26
C LEU A 206 2.34 -6.81 3.02
N HIS A 207 3.31 -6.50 3.91
CA HIS A 207 3.92 -7.52 4.75
C HIS A 207 2.90 -8.24 5.63
N SER A 208 1.99 -7.49 6.28
CA SER A 208 0.93 -8.08 7.11
C SER A 208 -0.05 -8.91 6.28
N TRP A 209 -0.45 -8.39 5.11
CA TRP A 209 -1.35 -9.09 4.20
C TRP A 209 -0.76 -10.42 3.71
N PHE A 210 0.48 -10.41 3.22
CA PHE A 210 1.12 -11.64 2.74
C PHE A 210 1.41 -12.66 3.85
N SER A 211 1.68 -12.18 5.07
CA SER A 211 1.85 -13.06 6.23
C SER A 211 0.55 -13.74 6.65
N LEU A 212 -0.60 -13.09 6.48
CA LEU A 212 -1.91 -13.65 6.80
C LEU A 212 -2.50 -14.47 5.63
N GLY A 213 -2.10 -14.15 4.39
CA GLY A 213 -2.62 -14.79 3.18
C GLY A 213 -4.07 -14.43 2.82
N ASP A 214 -4.69 -13.49 3.53
CA ASP A 214 -6.07 -13.04 3.30
C ASP A 214 -6.17 -11.51 3.45
N LEU A 215 -6.58 -10.84 2.35
CA LEU A 215 -6.73 -9.39 2.32
C LEU A 215 -7.84 -8.91 3.27
N SER A 216 -8.94 -9.64 3.34
CA SER A 216 -10.08 -9.24 4.17
C SER A 216 -9.75 -9.33 5.65
N GLU A 217 -9.10 -10.39 6.08
CA GLU A 217 -8.64 -10.57 7.46
C GLU A 217 -7.61 -9.50 7.84
N CYS A 218 -6.64 -9.23 6.96
CA CYS A 218 -5.66 -8.18 7.17
C CYS A 218 -6.32 -6.80 7.32
N PHE A 219 -7.19 -6.43 6.35
CA PHE A 219 -7.88 -5.14 6.37
C PHE A 219 -8.72 -4.94 7.64
N LEU A 220 -9.57 -5.92 7.96
CA LEU A 220 -10.46 -5.85 9.13
C LEU A 220 -9.68 -5.86 10.44
N GLY A 221 -8.59 -6.64 10.52
CA GLY A 221 -7.72 -6.67 11.68
C GLY A 221 -6.98 -5.35 11.90
N VAL A 222 -6.50 -4.72 10.84
CA VAL A 222 -5.92 -3.37 10.89
C VAL A 222 -6.99 -2.36 11.28
N LEU A 223 -8.18 -2.42 10.70
CA LEU A 223 -9.28 -1.52 11.03
C LEU A 223 -9.67 -1.65 12.50
N ARG A 224 -9.84 -2.86 13.02
CA ARG A 224 -10.12 -3.14 14.45
C ARG A 224 -9.04 -2.57 15.38
N ASN A 225 -7.79 -2.59 14.94
CA ASN A 225 -6.68 -2.04 15.72
C ASN A 225 -6.60 -0.51 15.68
N GLN A 226 -7.16 0.11 14.63
CA GLN A 226 -7.08 1.56 14.39
C GLN A 226 -8.31 2.32 14.85
N LEU A 227 -9.51 1.74 14.70
CA LEU A 227 -10.78 2.44 14.93
C LEU A 227 -11.83 1.50 15.51
N ILE A 228 -12.42 1.91 16.62
CA ILE A 228 -13.55 1.24 17.26
C ILE A 228 -14.62 2.28 17.55
N TYR A 229 -15.86 2.02 17.14
CA TYR A 229 -17.04 2.75 17.61
C TYR A 229 -17.69 1.98 18.77
N TYR A 230 -18.01 2.65 19.86
CA TYR A 230 -18.52 2.01 21.07
C TYR A 230 -19.88 2.52 21.50
N SER A 231 -20.65 1.67 22.16
CA SER A 231 -21.90 2.00 22.86
C SER A 231 -21.64 2.45 24.30
N LYS A 232 -20.73 1.73 24.99
CA LYS A 232 -20.31 2.02 26.36
C LYS A 232 -18.79 1.88 26.49
N PHE A 233 -18.21 2.80 27.25
CA PHE A 233 -16.81 2.81 27.59
C PHE A 233 -16.61 3.58 28.89
N ASP A 234 -15.93 2.98 29.85
CA ASP A 234 -15.67 3.59 31.17
C ASP A 234 -14.50 4.62 31.18
N GLY A 235 -13.82 4.77 30.02
CA GLY A 235 -12.68 5.67 29.87
C GLY A 235 -11.35 5.10 30.33
N VAL A 236 -11.33 3.91 30.93
CA VAL A 236 -10.13 3.33 31.56
C VAL A 236 -9.73 1.97 30.97
N HIS A 237 -10.68 1.07 30.84
CA HIS A 237 -10.42 -0.33 30.48
C HIS A 237 -10.82 -0.63 29.03
N TYR A 238 -9.85 -0.63 28.11
CA TYR A 238 -10.06 -0.93 26.67
C TYR A 238 -10.55 -2.35 26.40
N ASP A 239 -10.35 -3.28 27.30
CA ASP A 239 -10.85 -4.66 27.25
C ASP A 239 -12.33 -4.76 27.60
N ARG A 240 -12.92 -3.74 28.25
CA ARG A 240 -14.34 -3.65 28.59
C ARG A 240 -15.16 -2.76 27.65
N VAL A 241 -14.58 -2.37 26.52
CA VAL A 241 -15.28 -1.57 25.52
C VAL A 241 -16.39 -2.39 24.88
N GLU A 242 -17.63 -1.91 25.01
CA GLU A 242 -18.76 -2.49 24.30
C GLU A 242 -18.87 -1.87 22.90
N ILE A 243 -18.40 -2.63 21.89
CA ILE A 243 -18.42 -2.20 20.49
C ILE A 243 -19.87 -2.16 19.99
N VAL A 244 -20.23 -1.15 19.19
CA VAL A 244 -21.57 -1.07 18.61
C VAL A 244 -21.81 -2.22 17.62
N SER A 245 -22.99 -2.81 17.67
CA SER A 245 -23.31 -4.03 16.93
C SER A 245 -23.13 -3.93 15.40
N TRP A 246 -23.36 -2.75 14.80
CA TRP A 246 -23.20 -2.55 13.38
C TRP A 246 -21.72 -2.48 12.97
N TRP A 247 -20.82 -2.00 13.85
CA TRP A 247 -19.38 -1.99 13.62
C TRP A 247 -18.77 -3.37 13.90
N GLU A 248 -19.23 -4.03 14.96
CA GLU A 248 -18.81 -5.40 15.26
C GLU A 248 -19.19 -6.39 14.16
N ARG A 249 -20.35 -6.20 13.51
CA ARG A 249 -20.72 -7.02 12.34
C ARG A 249 -19.80 -6.84 11.15
N LEU A 250 -19.27 -5.62 10.93
CA LEU A 250 -18.24 -5.40 9.90
C LEU A 250 -16.93 -6.08 10.27
N LEU A 251 -16.47 -5.86 11.50
CA LEU A 251 -15.18 -6.40 11.97
C LEU A 251 -15.20 -7.93 12.08
N GLY A 252 -16.37 -8.53 12.29
CA GLY A 252 -16.51 -9.97 12.40
C GLY A 252 -15.63 -10.56 13.49
N THR A 253 -15.00 -11.70 13.18
CA THR A 253 -14.07 -12.41 14.07
C THR A 253 -12.61 -11.99 13.86
N ALA A 254 -12.33 -11.04 12.97
CA ALA A 254 -10.96 -10.62 12.69
C ALA A 254 -10.23 -10.16 13.96
N GLY A 255 -9.08 -10.75 14.23
CA GLY A 255 -8.19 -10.35 15.31
C GLY A 255 -7.60 -8.95 15.08
N ARG A 256 -7.04 -8.32 16.11
CA ARG A 256 -6.33 -7.05 15.96
C ARG A 256 -5.00 -7.26 15.23
N VAL A 257 -4.82 -6.69 14.06
CA VAL A 257 -3.57 -6.69 13.31
C VAL A 257 -2.83 -5.37 13.57
N LYS A 258 -1.67 -5.47 14.19
CA LYS A 258 -0.74 -4.35 14.29
C LYS A 258 0.13 -4.39 13.04
N MET A 259 0.00 -3.40 12.17
CA MET A 259 1.01 -3.21 11.13
C MET A 259 2.35 -2.98 11.83
N ALA A 260 3.27 -3.93 11.67
CA ALA A 260 4.62 -3.73 12.13
C ALA A 260 5.15 -2.45 11.46
N TYR A 261 5.77 -1.57 12.24
CA TYR A 261 6.49 -0.46 11.65
C TYR A 261 7.70 -1.07 10.95
N CYS A 262 7.59 -1.21 9.65
CA CYS A 262 8.71 -1.56 8.79
C CYS A 262 9.55 -0.29 8.50
N GLY A 263 9.62 0.61 9.46
CA GLY A 263 10.55 1.71 9.43
C GLY A 263 11.95 1.13 9.35
N GLY A 264 12.54 1.17 8.14
CA GLY A 264 13.80 0.53 7.85
C GLY A 264 13.69 -0.78 7.08
N LEU A 265 12.63 -1.01 6.29
CA LEU A 265 12.66 -2.00 5.18
C LEU A 265 13.64 -1.60 4.07
N GLU A 266 14.24 -0.43 4.17
CA GLU A 266 15.44 -0.07 3.40
C GLU A 266 16.73 -0.76 3.91
N TYR A 267 16.66 -1.66 4.88
CA TYR A 267 17.76 -2.57 5.14
C TYR A 267 17.66 -3.75 4.16
N ASN A 268 17.79 -3.42 2.87
CA ASN A 268 17.92 -4.34 1.76
C ASN A 268 19.39 -4.49 1.40
N LEU A 269 19.70 -5.37 0.45
CA LEU A 269 21.08 -5.56 -0.03
C LEU A 269 21.72 -4.26 -0.53
N GLU A 270 20.92 -3.36 -1.12
CA GLU A 270 21.42 -2.11 -1.68
C GLU A 270 21.76 -1.11 -0.58
N SER A 271 20.90 -0.96 0.44
CA SER A 271 21.21 -0.10 1.60
C SER A 271 22.37 -0.64 2.43
N LEU A 272 22.50 -1.97 2.56
CA LEU A 272 23.67 -2.59 3.18
C LEU A 272 24.94 -2.31 2.36
N LYS A 273 24.87 -2.51 1.03
CA LYS A 273 25.96 -2.23 0.11
C LYS A 273 26.34 -0.73 0.13
N ASP A 274 25.33 0.15 0.10
CA ASP A 274 25.55 1.60 0.18
C ASP A 274 26.22 2.01 1.48
N TYR A 275 25.78 1.47 2.61
CA TYR A 275 26.42 1.70 3.91
C TYR A 275 27.86 1.24 3.92
N VAL A 276 28.13 -0.01 3.52
CA VAL A 276 29.50 -0.58 3.53
C VAL A 276 30.42 0.12 2.54
N VAL A 277 29.93 0.42 1.31
CA VAL A 277 30.77 0.97 0.24
C VAL A 277 30.89 2.49 0.31
N ARG A 278 29.78 3.22 0.49
CA ARG A 278 29.78 4.69 0.46
C ARG A 278 30.02 5.32 1.82
N GLN A 279 29.38 4.81 2.88
CA GLN A 279 29.50 5.42 4.22
C GLN A 279 30.72 4.91 4.97
N ALA A 280 30.94 3.59 5.01
CA ALA A 280 32.06 2.97 5.68
C ALA A 280 33.26 2.70 4.77
N GLY A 281 33.12 2.84 3.45
CA GLY A 281 34.10 2.40 2.45
C GLY A 281 35.49 3.00 2.62
N GLY A 282 35.55 4.27 2.99
CA GLY A 282 36.84 4.92 3.29
C GLY A 282 37.58 4.30 4.50
N ALA A 283 36.82 4.02 5.59
CA ALA A 283 37.37 3.37 6.75
C ALA A 283 37.73 1.91 6.50
N VAL A 284 36.89 1.19 5.75
CA VAL A 284 37.16 -0.18 5.32
C VAL A 284 38.40 -0.25 4.48
N ARG A 285 38.57 0.65 3.50
CA ARG A 285 39.77 0.74 2.66
C ARG A 285 41.03 1.03 3.49
N ALA A 286 41.00 2.01 4.35
CA ALA A 286 42.14 2.35 5.21
C ALA A 286 42.52 1.15 6.11
N TYR A 287 41.54 0.45 6.67
CA TYR A 287 41.77 -0.76 7.48
C TYR A 287 42.45 -1.85 6.64
N VAL A 288 41.96 -2.12 5.43
CA VAL A 288 42.53 -3.14 4.52
C VAL A 288 43.94 -2.77 4.09
N GLU A 289 44.24 -1.49 3.84
CA GLU A 289 45.60 -1.06 3.47
C GLU A 289 46.58 -1.18 4.65
N LEU A 290 46.12 -0.99 5.89
CA LEU A 290 46.96 -1.08 7.09
C LEU A 290 47.18 -2.52 7.56
N TYR A 291 46.16 -3.34 7.52
CA TYR A 291 46.13 -4.66 8.18
C TYR A 291 45.86 -5.83 7.23
N GLY A 292 45.52 -5.54 5.98
CA GLY A 292 45.16 -6.54 4.99
C GLY A 292 43.72 -7.01 5.05
N VAL A 293 43.22 -7.48 3.90
CA VAL A 293 41.81 -7.96 3.77
C VAL A 293 41.52 -9.16 4.65
N GLN A 294 42.48 -10.08 4.83
CA GLN A 294 42.26 -11.28 5.65
C GLN A 294 41.99 -10.93 7.12
N LYS A 295 42.70 -9.96 7.66
CA LYS A 295 42.49 -9.49 9.02
C LYS A 295 41.10 -8.90 9.23
N LEU A 296 40.59 -8.13 8.25
CA LEU A 296 39.23 -7.61 8.28
C LEU A 296 38.20 -8.74 8.28
N VAL A 297 38.36 -9.73 7.40
CA VAL A 297 37.46 -10.88 7.30
C VAL A 297 37.41 -11.66 8.62
N ASP A 298 38.58 -11.92 9.22
CA ASP A 298 38.68 -12.68 10.47
C ASP A 298 37.99 -11.95 11.65
N GLU A 299 38.07 -10.62 11.69
CA GLU A 299 37.45 -9.83 12.74
C GLU A 299 35.93 -9.67 12.58
N VAL A 300 35.44 -9.49 11.34
CA VAL A 300 34.00 -9.30 11.11
C VAL A 300 33.22 -10.62 11.05
N LYS A 301 33.88 -11.75 10.76
CA LYS A 301 33.23 -13.06 10.58
C LYS A 301 32.35 -13.48 11.76
N TYR A 302 32.75 -13.14 12.98
CA TYR A 302 32.06 -13.50 14.21
C TYR A 302 31.42 -12.31 14.90
N HIS A 303 31.42 -11.14 14.24
CA HIS A 303 30.75 -9.97 14.82
C HIS A 303 29.23 -10.20 14.87
N PRO A 304 28.57 -9.92 16.02
CA PRO A 304 27.14 -10.15 16.13
C PRO A 304 26.37 -9.27 15.16
N MET A 305 25.48 -9.89 14.39
CA MET A 305 24.52 -9.19 13.54
C MET A 305 23.30 -8.77 14.37
N ASN A 306 22.78 -7.58 14.11
CA ASN A 306 21.48 -7.19 14.65
C ASN A 306 20.34 -7.94 13.94
N GLN A 307 19.11 -7.87 14.50
CA GLN A 307 17.97 -8.61 13.94
C GLN A 307 17.73 -8.33 12.46
N LYS A 308 17.82 -7.07 12.02
CA LYS A 308 17.60 -6.68 10.60
C LYS A 308 18.66 -7.29 9.66
N GLN A 309 19.91 -7.35 10.10
CA GLN A 309 21.00 -7.98 9.36
C GLN A 309 20.82 -9.49 9.25
N SER A 310 20.45 -10.14 10.37
CA SER A 310 20.18 -11.56 10.42
C SER A 310 19.00 -11.95 9.52
N ASP A 311 17.91 -11.18 9.54
CA ASP A 311 16.73 -11.39 8.70
C ASP A 311 17.08 -11.22 7.21
N LEU A 312 17.91 -10.23 6.87
CA LEU A 312 18.38 -10.03 5.50
C LEU A 312 19.20 -11.23 5.02
N VAL A 313 20.19 -11.66 5.80
CA VAL A 313 21.03 -12.81 5.47
C VAL A 313 20.19 -14.09 5.36
N GLY A 314 19.22 -14.30 6.24
CA GLY A 314 18.30 -15.43 6.18
C GLY A 314 17.51 -15.49 4.88
N ARG A 315 17.02 -14.34 4.37
CA ARG A 315 16.27 -14.28 3.11
C ARG A 315 17.11 -14.67 1.88
N PHE A 316 18.41 -14.39 1.88
CA PHE A 316 19.29 -14.61 0.72
C PHE A 316 20.16 -15.87 0.82
N LYS A 317 20.24 -16.53 1.97
CA LYS A 317 20.93 -17.84 2.10
C LYS A 317 20.03 -19.04 1.78
N THR A 318 18.72 -18.84 1.68
CA THR A 318 17.74 -19.87 1.31
C THR A 318 17.41 -19.89 -0.18
N LEU A 319 18.07 -19.05 -0.98
CA LEU A 319 18.09 -19.05 -2.44
C LEU A 319 19.41 -19.68 -2.95
#